data_71134e04072b08702aedefe71d51c94a
#
_entry.id   71134e04072b08702aedefe71d51c94a
#
_cell.length_a   1.000
_cell.length_b   1.000
_cell.length_c   1.000
_cell.angle_alpha   90.00
_cell.angle_beta   90.00
_cell.angle_gamma   90.00
#
_symmetry.space_group_name_H-M   'P 1'
#
loop_
_entity.id
_entity.type
_entity.pdbx_description
1 polymer ?
#
loop_
_entity_poly.entity_id
_entity_poly.type
_entity_poly.pdbx_seq_one_letter_code
_entity_poly.pdbx_strand_id
1 'polypeptide(L)'
;MKEKSGQSKVFTFFDILVCVARYGAGYYDYLMFGFYDMNGRQRDTYLTRVRNKKVMDLMNDPAYGDEFDDKLRFNQRFAKYLGRKTLNAETATVEELTAFLEGQEAIFAKINHGDCGRGVHKLYVKDFEGPAAMLDYIRENNLSVLEHVLPQHEDMTRLHPSSVNTMRILTDLVDGQVHVTMGFVPLSKLREESKKYGASITEYLTQILI
;
A
#
# COMPACT_ATOMS: atom_id res chain seq x y z
N MET A 1 -11.92 -23.97 2.17
CA MET A 1 -11.25 -24.45 3.39
C MET A 1 -10.99 -25.95 3.39
N LYS A 2 -11.99 -26.81 3.08
CA LYS A 2 -11.81 -28.27 3.05
C LYS A 2 -10.72 -28.73 2.03
N GLU A 3 -10.55 -28.02 0.94
CA GLU A 3 -9.53 -28.32 -0.11
C GLU A 3 -8.10 -27.99 0.29
N LYS A 4 -7.88 -27.10 1.27
CA LYS A 4 -6.53 -26.70 1.68
C LYS A 4 -6.01 -27.38 2.92
N SER A 5 -6.86 -27.78 3.86
CA SER A 5 -6.43 -28.33 5.15
C SER A 5 -6.71 -29.82 5.36
N GLY A 6 -7.57 -30.43 4.54
CA GLY A 6 -7.99 -31.84 4.76
C GLY A 6 -8.78 -32.09 6.05
N GLN A 7 -8.91 -31.08 6.92
CA GLN A 7 -9.52 -31.17 8.25
C GLN A 7 -11.04 -30.94 8.22
N SER A 8 -11.74 -31.45 9.23
CA SER A 8 -13.17 -31.19 9.34
C SER A 8 -13.45 -29.71 9.65
N LYS A 9 -14.56 -29.17 9.13
CA LYS A 9 -14.95 -27.77 9.37
C LYS A 9 -15.10 -27.44 10.85
N VAL A 10 -15.60 -28.38 11.64
CA VAL A 10 -15.80 -28.22 13.09
C VAL A 10 -14.44 -28.10 13.79
N PHE A 11 -13.51 -28.99 13.48
CA PHE A 11 -12.16 -28.92 14.04
C PHE A 11 -11.48 -27.61 13.68
N THR A 12 -11.52 -27.21 12.41
CA THR A 12 -10.95 -25.94 11.94
C THR A 12 -11.54 -24.72 12.66
N PHE A 13 -12.85 -24.74 12.92
CA PHE A 13 -13.51 -23.66 13.66
C PHE A 13 -12.94 -23.53 15.09
N PHE A 14 -12.85 -24.64 15.84
CA PHE A 14 -12.28 -24.62 17.19
C PHE A 14 -10.79 -24.29 17.19
N ASP A 15 -10.02 -24.78 16.23
CA ASP A 15 -8.60 -24.43 16.11
C ASP A 15 -8.39 -22.93 15.83
N ILE A 16 -9.24 -22.32 15.02
CA ILE A 16 -9.24 -20.86 14.84
C ILE A 16 -9.53 -20.13 16.15
N LEU A 17 -10.51 -20.57 16.94
CA LEU A 17 -10.79 -19.95 18.24
C LEU A 17 -9.60 -20.05 19.19
N VAL A 18 -8.92 -21.19 19.22
CA VAL A 18 -7.68 -21.36 19.99
C VAL A 18 -6.58 -20.42 19.46
N CYS A 19 -6.47 -20.28 18.13
CA CYS A 19 -5.49 -19.39 17.52
C CYS A 19 -5.76 -17.91 17.81
N VAL A 20 -7.03 -17.49 17.86
CA VAL A 20 -7.41 -16.15 18.29
C VAL A 20 -6.97 -15.91 19.73
N ALA A 21 -7.32 -16.83 20.65
CA ALA A 21 -7.05 -16.66 22.06
C ALA A 21 -5.55 -16.71 22.40
N ARG A 22 -4.81 -17.65 21.79
CA ARG A 22 -3.40 -17.92 22.16
C ARG A 22 -2.39 -17.12 21.37
N TYR A 23 -2.62 -16.94 20.06
CA TYR A 23 -1.66 -16.32 19.15
C TYR A 23 -2.12 -14.94 18.63
N GLY A 24 -3.36 -14.53 18.94
CA GLY A 24 -3.95 -13.34 18.35
C GLY A 24 -4.15 -13.45 16.83
N ALA A 25 -4.29 -14.68 16.34
CA ALA A 25 -4.45 -14.98 14.93
C ALA A 25 -5.93 -15.16 14.58
N GLY A 26 -6.52 -14.16 13.94
CA GLY A 26 -7.88 -14.27 13.42
C GLY A 26 -7.97 -15.15 12.16
N TYR A 27 -9.16 -15.25 11.58
CA TYR A 27 -9.43 -16.07 10.41
C TYR A 27 -8.49 -15.80 9.22
N TYR A 28 -8.20 -14.52 8.95
CA TYR A 28 -7.30 -14.13 7.87
C TYR A 28 -5.85 -14.55 8.14
N ASP A 29 -5.35 -14.32 9.35
CA ASP A 29 -4.00 -14.76 9.74
C ASP A 29 -3.88 -16.28 9.66
N TYR A 30 -4.90 -16.99 10.15
CA TYR A 30 -4.96 -18.46 10.12
C TYR A 30 -4.84 -19.02 8.70
N LEU A 31 -5.56 -18.42 7.73
CA LEU A 31 -5.49 -18.84 6.33
C LEU A 31 -4.22 -18.39 5.63
N MET A 32 -3.81 -17.14 5.86
CA MET A 32 -2.68 -16.53 5.16
C MET A 32 -1.36 -17.18 5.55
N PHE A 33 -1.19 -17.46 6.84
CA PHE A 33 0.02 -18.11 7.34
C PHE A 33 -0.01 -19.64 7.26
N GLY A 34 -1.15 -20.25 6.91
CA GLY A 34 -1.27 -21.70 6.84
C GLY A 34 -1.25 -22.38 8.22
N PHE A 35 -1.83 -21.75 9.24
CA PHE A 35 -1.81 -22.25 10.63
C PHE A 35 -2.43 -23.65 10.76
N TYR A 36 -3.30 -24.03 9.85
CA TYR A 36 -3.91 -25.37 9.81
C TYR A 36 -2.89 -26.50 9.63
N ASP A 37 -1.69 -26.21 9.09
CA ASP A 37 -0.62 -27.20 8.89
C ASP A 37 0.54 -27.03 9.89
N MET A 38 0.39 -26.15 10.88
CA MET A 38 1.47 -25.79 11.83
C MET A 38 1.20 -26.31 13.23
N ASN A 39 2.25 -26.73 13.91
CA ASN A 39 2.23 -26.99 15.34
C ASN A 39 2.34 -25.69 16.17
N GLY A 40 2.11 -25.79 17.49
CA GLY A 40 2.10 -24.62 18.35
C GLY A 40 3.42 -23.82 18.39
N ARG A 41 4.58 -24.48 18.31
CA ARG A 41 5.88 -23.80 18.27
C ARG A 41 6.07 -23.00 16.99
N GLN A 42 5.65 -23.56 15.85
CA GLN A 42 5.69 -22.86 14.56
C GLN A 42 4.76 -21.65 14.56
N ARG A 43 3.52 -21.80 15.07
CA ARG A 43 2.55 -20.67 15.18
C ARG A 43 3.07 -19.55 16.06
N ASP A 44 3.85 -19.86 17.10
CA ASP A 44 4.44 -18.85 18.00
C ASP A 44 5.49 -17.95 17.33
N THR A 45 6.10 -18.38 16.23
CA THR A 45 7.09 -17.57 15.51
C THR A 45 6.48 -16.48 14.63
N TYR A 46 5.16 -16.49 14.45
CA TYR A 46 4.48 -15.54 13.56
C TYR A 46 4.07 -14.25 14.29
N LEU A 47 4.33 -13.14 13.64
CA LEU A 47 3.83 -11.83 14.03
C LEU A 47 2.40 -11.66 13.48
N THR A 48 1.42 -12.16 14.24
CA THR A 48 0.01 -12.06 13.89
C THR A 48 -0.48 -10.60 14.00
N ARG A 49 -1.64 -10.30 13.41
CA ARG A 49 -2.19 -8.94 13.39
C ARG A 49 -2.31 -8.31 14.77
N VAL A 50 -2.77 -9.07 15.78
CA VAL A 50 -2.88 -8.56 17.17
C VAL A 50 -1.51 -8.34 17.79
N ARG A 51 -0.56 -9.25 17.56
CA ARG A 51 0.82 -9.10 18.05
C ARG A 51 1.51 -7.90 17.40
N ASN A 52 1.35 -7.75 16.08
CA ASN A 52 1.89 -6.60 15.34
C ASN A 52 1.31 -5.28 15.86
N LYS A 53 -0.01 -5.23 16.12
CA LYS A 53 -0.61 -4.02 16.70
C LYS A 53 0.02 -3.66 18.04
N LYS A 54 0.23 -4.64 18.92
CA LYS A 54 0.88 -4.39 20.23
C LYS A 54 2.30 -3.86 20.07
N VAL A 55 3.06 -4.38 19.11
CA VAL A 55 4.42 -3.89 18.83
C VAL A 55 4.35 -2.45 18.32
N MET A 56 3.45 -2.17 17.36
CA MET A 56 3.28 -0.81 16.85
C MET A 56 2.84 0.18 17.92
N ASP A 57 1.89 -0.21 18.78
CA ASP A 57 1.41 0.64 19.88
C ASP A 57 2.52 0.92 20.91
N LEU A 58 3.50 0.01 21.06
CA LEU A 58 4.65 0.19 21.95
C LEU A 58 5.76 1.04 21.32
N MET A 59 5.99 0.89 20.02
CA MET A 59 7.14 1.52 19.34
C MET A 59 6.82 2.86 18.70
N ASN A 60 5.55 3.16 18.43
CA ASN A 60 5.15 4.40 17.78
C ASN A 60 4.46 5.34 18.78
N ASP A 61 4.85 6.60 18.73
CA ASP A 61 4.14 7.64 19.48
C ASP A 61 2.82 7.98 18.75
N PRO A 62 1.67 7.77 19.41
CA PRO A 62 0.36 8.05 18.81
C PRO A 62 0.16 9.52 18.43
N ALA A 63 0.92 10.45 19.01
CA ALA A 63 0.85 11.87 18.67
C ALA A 63 1.20 12.17 17.20
N TYR A 64 1.96 11.28 16.55
CA TYR A 64 2.33 11.41 15.14
C TYR A 64 1.45 10.61 14.18
N GLY A 65 0.44 9.89 14.68
CA GLY A 65 -0.44 9.06 13.85
C GLY A 65 -1.11 9.87 12.73
N ASP A 66 -1.68 11.01 13.07
CA ASP A 66 -2.37 11.89 12.11
C ASP A 66 -1.46 12.42 10.99
N GLU A 67 -0.15 12.53 11.25
CA GLU A 67 0.82 12.98 10.24
C GLU A 67 1.00 11.98 9.10
N PHE A 68 0.67 10.71 9.35
CA PHE A 68 0.75 9.63 8.36
C PHE A 68 -0.62 9.29 7.76
N ASP A 69 -1.71 9.48 8.50
CA ASP A 69 -3.06 9.16 8.04
C ASP A 69 -3.66 10.29 7.18
N ASP A 70 -3.26 11.55 7.45
CA ASP A 70 -3.63 12.73 6.67
C ASP A 70 -2.62 12.96 5.53
N LYS A 71 -3.05 12.70 4.29
CA LYS A 71 -2.17 12.81 3.12
C LYS A 71 -1.71 14.24 2.83
N LEU A 72 -2.52 15.24 3.16
CA LEU A 72 -2.14 16.64 2.96
C LEU A 72 -1.03 17.03 3.94
N ARG A 73 -1.15 16.66 5.21
CA ARG A 73 -0.10 16.86 6.23
C ARG A 73 1.16 16.08 5.86
N PHE A 74 1.02 14.82 5.46
CA PHE A 74 2.14 14.00 5.00
C PHE A 74 2.88 14.66 3.83
N ASN A 75 2.15 15.10 2.81
CA ASN A 75 2.74 15.75 1.64
C ASN A 75 3.47 17.05 2.01
N GLN A 76 2.93 17.83 2.93
CA GLN A 76 3.58 19.04 3.41
C GLN A 76 4.87 18.73 4.18
N ARG A 77 4.82 17.80 5.13
CA ARG A 77 5.96 17.44 6.00
C ARG A 77 7.10 16.79 5.21
N PHE A 78 6.74 15.91 4.29
CA PHE A 78 7.70 15.12 3.51
C PHE A 78 7.90 15.62 2.08
N ALA A 79 7.54 16.86 1.77
CA ALA A 79 7.55 17.44 0.42
C ALA A 79 8.86 17.18 -0.33
N LYS A 80 10.02 17.33 0.32
CA LYS A 80 11.35 17.11 -0.28
C LYS A 80 11.63 15.66 -0.69
N TYR A 81 10.85 14.70 -0.21
CA TYR A 81 11.03 13.26 -0.48
C TYR A 81 10.00 12.68 -1.44
N LEU A 82 8.96 13.43 -1.82
CA LEU A 82 7.85 12.89 -2.60
C LEU A 82 8.21 12.55 -4.05
N GLY A 83 9.22 13.20 -4.62
CA GLY A 83 9.65 12.97 -6.00
C GLY A 83 8.61 13.37 -7.07
N ARG A 84 7.49 13.98 -6.67
CA ARG A 84 6.41 14.48 -7.54
C ARG A 84 5.80 15.76 -6.98
N LYS A 85 5.20 16.56 -7.86
CA LYS A 85 4.40 17.72 -7.43
C LYS A 85 3.07 17.27 -6.84
N THR A 86 2.62 17.98 -5.82
CA THR A 86 1.33 17.78 -5.16
C THR A 86 0.62 19.11 -5.02
N LEU A 87 -0.72 19.10 -5.03
CA LEU A 87 -1.55 20.28 -4.84
C LEU A 87 -2.72 19.90 -3.92
N ASN A 88 -3.05 20.82 -2.99
CA ASN A 88 -4.25 20.71 -2.15
C ASN A 88 -5.45 21.30 -2.90
N ALA A 89 -6.37 20.44 -3.34
CA ALA A 89 -7.56 20.88 -4.10
C ALA A 89 -8.60 21.63 -3.25
N GLU A 90 -8.57 21.47 -1.92
CA GLU A 90 -9.52 22.18 -1.04
C GLU A 90 -9.31 23.69 -1.05
N THR A 91 -8.04 24.09 -1.15
CA THR A 91 -7.64 25.51 -1.09
C THR A 91 -7.15 26.06 -2.42
N ALA A 92 -6.84 25.19 -3.40
CA ALA A 92 -6.29 25.61 -4.68
C ALA A 92 -7.23 26.54 -5.47
N THR A 93 -6.67 27.55 -6.11
CA THR A 93 -7.40 28.36 -7.10
C THR A 93 -7.38 27.69 -8.48
N VAL A 94 -8.19 28.19 -9.40
CA VAL A 94 -8.21 27.72 -10.79
C VAL A 94 -6.86 27.98 -11.47
N GLU A 95 -6.22 29.12 -11.14
CA GLU A 95 -4.90 29.49 -11.65
C GLU A 95 -3.80 28.54 -11.17
N GLU A 96 -3.85 28.17 -9.89
CA GLU A 96 -2.92 27.20 -9.31
C GLU A 96 -3.10 25.81 -9.92
N LEU A 97 -4.36 25.38 -10.12
CA LEU A 97 -4.61 24.11 -10.82
C LEU A 97 -4.13 24.18 -12.28
N THR A 98 -4.35 25.31 -12.97
CA THR A 98 -3.88 25.49 -14.34
C THR A 98 -2.36 25.32 -14.44
N ALA A 99 -1.62 25.98 -13.55
CA ALA A 99 -0.15 25.86 -13.47
C ALA A 99 0.28 24.45 -13.07
N PHE A 100 -0.47 23.78 -12.23
CA PHE A 100 -0.22 22.39 -11.82
C PHE A 100 -0.42 21.40 -12.98
N LEU A 101 -1.36 21.67 -13.88
CA LEU A 101 -1.67 20.82 -15.03
C LEU A 101 -0.73 21.05 -16.24
N GLU A 102 0.13 22.05 -16.21
CA GLU A 102 1.05 22.32 -17.34
C GLU A 102 1.90 21.09 -17.68
N GLY A 103 1.83 20.65 -18.93
CA GLY A 103 2.57 19.48 -19.43
C GLY A 103 2.07 18.13 -18.92
N GLN A 104 0.94 18.07 -18.23
CA GLN A 104 0.37 16.84 -17.74
C GLN A 104 -0.78 16.37 -18.64
N GLU A 105 -0.73 15.11 -19.08
CA GLU A 105 -1.86 14.47 -19.75
C GLU A 105 -2.92 13.99 -18.74
N ALA A 106 -2.46 13.61 -17.54
CA ALA A 106 -3.31 13.10 -16.46
C ALA A 106 -2.67 13.39 -15.09
N ILE A 107 -3.51 13.42 -14.08
CA ILE A 107 -3.11 13.50 -12.66
C ILE A 107 -3.81 12.41 -11.85
N PHE A 108 -3.30 12.12 -10.66
CA PHE A 108 -4.03 11.37 -9.65
C PHE A 108 -4.70 12.33 -8.68
N ALA A 109 -5.99 12.09 -8.44
CA ALA A 109 -6.78 12.79 -7.42
C ALA A 109 -7.23 11.78 -6.36
N LYS A 110 -7.08 12.13 -5.08
CA LYS A 110 -7.31 11.22 -3.97
C LYS A 110 -8.09 11.89 -2.86
N ILE A 111 -8.89 11.11 -2.13
CA ILE A 111 -9.44 11.54 -0.85
C ILE A 111 -8.30 11.67 0.18
N ASN A 112 -8.43 12.62 1.11
CA ASN A 112 -7.41 12.87 2.13
C ASN A 112 -7.20 11.65 3.03
N HIS A 113 -8.27 11.12 3.60
CA HIS A 113 -8.23 9.94 4.46
C HIS A 113 -8.71 8.70 3.71
N GLY A 114 -7.89 7.67 3.63
CA GLY A 114 -8.22 6.40 2.96
C GLY A 114 -6.99 5.57 2.64
N ASP A 115 -7.19 4.28 2.51
CA ASP A 115 -6.15 3.28 2.29
C ASP A 115 -6.48 2.32 1.14
N CYS A 116 -5.55 1.44 0.83
CA CYS A 116 -5.73 0.33 -0.10
C CYS A 116 -6.24 0.73 -1.49
N GLY A 117 -5.94 1.93 -1.95
CA GLY A 117 -6.34 2.45 -3.28
C GLY A 117 -7.80 2.90 -3.37
N ARG A 118 -8.55 2.90 -2.27
CA ARG A 118 -9.91 3.45 -2.24
C ARG A 118 -9.87 4.97 -2.37
N GLY A 119 -10.79 5.52 -3.18
CA GLY A 119 -10.87 6.96 -3.43
C GLY A 119 -9.63 7.52 -4.16
N VAL A 120 -9.00 6.74 -5.03
CA VAL A 120 -7.93 7.16 -5.93
C VAL A 120 -8.46 7.16 -7.35
N HIS A 121 -8.46 8.32 -7.98
CA HIS A 121 -8.93 8.54 -9.34
C HIS A 121 -7.78 9.01 -10.22
N LYS A 122 -7.63 8.42 -11.40
CA LYS A 122 -6.78 8.97 -12.45
C LYS A 122 -7.65 9.81 -13.35
N LEU A 123 -7.38 11.11 -13.40
CA LEU A 123 -8.13 12.08 -14.18
C LEU A 123 -7.29 12.51 -15.36
N TYR A 124 -7.86 12.42 -16.55
CA TYR A 124 -7.22 12.90 -17.77
C TYR A 124 -7.66 14.34 -18.04
N VAL A 125 -6.72 15.23 -18.30
CA VAL A 125 -6.98 16.66 -18.52
C VAL A 125 -7.93 16.88 -19.70
N LYS A 126 -7.80 16.07 -20.74
CA LYS A 126 -8.65 16.14 -21.94
C LYS A 126 -10.12 15.80 -21.72
N ASP A 127 -10.48 15.15 -20.61
CA ASP A 127 -11.86 14.73 -20.31
C ASP A 127 -12.69 15.87 -19.71
N PHE A 128 -12.08 17.03 -19.47
CA PHE A 128 -12.70 18.21 -18.87
C PHE A 128 -12.68 19.40 -19.84
N GLU A 129 -13.70 20.25 -19.81
CA GLU A 129 -13.78 21.48 -20.61
C GLU A 129 -12.71 22.51 -20.25
N GLY A 130 -12.09 22.38 -19.08
CA GLY A 130 -10.99 23.22 -18.61
C GLY A 130 -10.71 23.04 -17.12
N PRO A 131 -9.68 23.73 -16.59
CA PRO A 131 -9.27 23.62 -15.20
C PRO A 131 -10.39 23.94 -14.18
N ALA A 132 -11.27 24.88 -14.50
CA ALA A 132 -12.40 25.24 -13.62
C ALA A 132 -13.37 24.05 -13.47
N ALA A 133 -13.84 23.49 -14.58
CA ALA A 133 -14.72 22.32 -14.57
C ALA A 133 -14.06 21.10 -13.89
N MET A 134 -12.76 20.92 -14.09
CA MET A 134 -12.00 19.88 -13.43
C MET A 134 -11.92 20.08 -11.92
N LEU A 135 -11.71 21.32 -11.46
CA LEU A 135 -11.65 21.65 -10.02
C LEU A 135 -13.01 21.44 -9.34
N ASP A 136 -14.09 21.81 -10.00
CA ASP A 136 -15.46 21.59 -9.50
C ASP A 136 -15.72 20.09 -9.34
N TYR A 137 -15.42 19.28 -10.36
CA TYR A 137 -15.53 17.83 -10.29
C TYR A 137 -14.72 17.23 -9.13
N ILE A 138 -13.47 17.67 -8.96
CA ILE A 138 -12.57 17.22 -7.89
C ILE A 138 -13.18 17.48 -6.52
N ARG A 139 -13.74 18.68 -6.31
CA ARG A 139 -14.36 19.10 -5.05
C ARG A 139 -15.68 18.37 -4.77
N GLU A 140 -16.54 18.22 -5.78
CA GLU A 140 -17.79 17.47 -5.67
C GLU A 140 -17.57 16.00 -5.27
N ASN A 141 -16.44 15.43 -5.69
CA ASN A 141 -16.06 14.06 -5.36
C ASN A 141 -15.16 13.93 -4.11
N ASN A 142 -14.94 15.02 -3.35
CA ASN A 142 -14.11 15.08 -2.15
C ASN A 142 -12.65 14.61 -2.37
N LEU A 143 -12.09 14.91 -3.54
CA LEU A 143 -10.74 14.54 -3.93
C LEU A 143 -9.76 15.64 -3.53
N SER A 144 -9.31 15.63 -2.29
CA SER A 144 -8.54 16.74 -1.71
C SER A 144 -7.07 16.79 -2.16
N VAL A 145 -6.50 15.65 -2.54
CA VAL A 145 -5.05 15.52 -2.81
C VAL A 145 -4.79 15.26 -4.27
N LEU A 146 -4.15 16.21 -4.96
CA LEU A 146 -3.73 16.04 -6.35
C LEU A 146 -2.24 15.71 -6.43
N GLU A 147 -1.88 14.80 -7.31
CA GLU A 147 -0.51 14.36 -7.51
C GLU A 147 -0.21 14.19 -9.00
N HIS A 148 0.97 14.63 -9.43
CA HIS A 148 1.46 14.28 -10.77
C HIS A 148 1.63 12.77 -10.92
N VAL A 149 1.43 12.26 -12.13
CA VAL A 149 1.74 10.87 -12.45
C VAL A 149 3.25 10.67 -12.31
N LEU A 150 3.65 9.69 -11.52
CA LEU A 150 5.05 9.39 -11.26
C LEU A 150 5.60 8.56 -12.43
N PRO A 151 6.64 9.05 -13.12
CA PRO A 151 7.32 8.24 -14.11
C PRO A 151 8.09 7.11 -13.40
N GLN A 152 7.93 5.90 -13.87
CA GLN A 152 8.64 4.75 -13.33
C GLN A 152 9.90 4.50 -14.14
N HIS A 153 11.02 4.20 -13.44
CA HIS A 153 12.26 3.77 -14.09
C HIS A 153 12.03 2.52 -14.93
N GLU A 154 12.70 2.41 -16.07
CA GLU A 154 12.50 1.31 -17.02
C GLU A 154 12.74 -0.07 -16.41
N ASP A 155 13.77 -0.24 -15.56
CA ASP A 155 14.03 -1.51 -14.87
C ASP A 155 12.86 -1.92 -13.96
N MET A 156 12.24 -0.94 -13.29
CA MET A 156 11.05 -1.21 -12.48
C MET A 156 9.82 -1.48 -13.35
N THR A 157 9.74 -0.85 -14.52
CA THR A 157 8.66 -1.10 -15.51
C THR A 157 8.69 -2.54 -16.02
N ARG A 158 9.88 -3.14 -16.12
CA ARG A 158 10.04 -4.57 -16.51
C ARG A 158 9.35 -5.52 -15.51
N LEU A 159 9.26 -5.16 -14.22
CA LEU A 159 8.56 -5.95 -13.23
C LEU A 159 7.04 -5.89 -13.40
N HIS A 160 6.50 -4.70 -13.67
CA HIS A 160 5.08 -4.51 -13.92
C HIS A 160 4.83 -3.18 -14.64
N PRO A 161 4.54 -3.20 -15.96
CA PRO A 161 4.46 -1.99 -16.76
C PRO A 161 3.21 -1.14 -16.50
N SER A 162 2.11 -1.73 -16.04
CA SER A 162 0.82 -1.03 -15.90
C SER A 162 0.63 -0.31 -14.56
N SER A 163 1.57 -0.41 -13.63
CA SER A 163 1.49 0.30 -12.34
C SER A 163 2.86 0.56 -11.75
N VAL A 164 2.97 1.62 -10.95
CA VAL A 164 4.20 1.91 -10.21
C VAL A 164 4.50 0.78 -9.24
N ASN A 165 5.69 0.18 -9.38
CA ASN A 165 6.19 -0.80 -8.45
C ASN A 165 6.76 -0.07 -7.22
N THR A 166 6.46 -0.59 -6.05
CA THR A 166 6.88 0.00 -4.79
C THR A 166 7.85 -0.92 -4.07
N MET A 167 8.85 -0.33 -3.41
CA MET A 167 9.65 -1.02 -2.41
C MET A 167 9.22 -0.54 -1.02
N ARG A 168 9.01 -1.49 -0.12
CA ARG A 168 8.77 -1.18 1.30
C ARG A 168 10.03 -1.47 2.07
N ILE A 169 10.46 -0.48 2.86
CA ILE A 169 11.60 -0.60 3.74
C ILE A 169 11.09 -0.44 5.16
N LEU A 170 11.31 -1.44 5.99
CA LEU A 170 11.05 -1.38 7.43
C LEU A 170 12.27 -0.80 8.12
N THR A 171 12.03 0.18 8.96
CA THR A 171 13.07 0.81 9.77
C THR A 171 12.62 0.88 11.22
N ASP A 172 13.56 0.68 12.13
CA ASP A 172 13.39 0.86 13.57
C ASP A 172 14.30 1.99 14.03
N LEU A 173 13.80 2.85 14.90
CA LEU A 173 14.57 3.88 15.57
C LEU A 173 14.95 3.38 16.97
N VAL A 174 16.22 3.06 17.18
CA VAL A 174 16.75 2.59 18.46
C VAL A 174 17.88 3.51 18.88
N ASP A 175 17.80 4.07 20.09
CA ASP A 175 18.81 4.98 20.67
C ASP A 175 19.18 6.15 19.71
N GLY A 176 18.19 6.68 18.99
CA GLY A 176 18.37 7.77 18.04
C GLY A 176 19.01 7.37 16.70
N GLN A 177 19.27 6.09 16.47
CA GLN A 177 19.80 5.56 15.23
C GLN A 177 18.73 4.79 14.45
N VAL A 178 18.70 5.02 13.12
CA VAL A 178 17.79 4.31 12.22
C VAL A 178 18.42 3.02 11.74
N HIS A 179 17.77 1.91 12.04
CA HIS A 179 18.16 0.58 11.59
C HIS A 179 17.20 0.11 10.49
N VAL A 180 17.73 -0.33 9.35
CA VAL A 180 16.94 -0.96 8.30
C VAL A 180 16.82 -2.45 8.64
N THR A 181 15.61 -2.87 8.97
CA THR A 181 15.33 -4.26 9.40
C THR A 181 14.99 -5.14 8.22
N MET A 182 14.23 -4.63 7.27
CA MET A 182 13.76 -5.39 6.11
C MET A 182 13.47 -4.47 4.93
N GLY A 183 13.74 -4.97 3.72
CA GLY A 183 13.25 -4.39 2.48
C GLY A 183 12.53 -5.46 1.64
N PHE A 184 11.39 -5.12 1.06
CA PHE A 184 10.66 -6.04 0.18
C PHE A 184 9.88 -5.32 -0.91
N VAL A 185 9.69 -6.03 -2.03
CA VAL A 185 8.82 -5.61 -3.12
C VAL A 185 7.52 -6.43 -3.02
N PRO A 186 6.34 -5.82 -2.97
CA PRO A 186 5.08 -6.56 -2.93
C PRO A 186 4.90 -7.40 -4.19
N LEU A 187 4.90 -8.72 -4.06
CA LEU A 187 4.89 -9.68 -5.16
C LEU A 187 3.49 -10.01 -5.71
N SER A 188 2.42 -9.45 -5.19
CA SER A 188 1.05 -9.82 -5.58
C SER A 188 0.80 -9.72 -7.09
N LYS A 189 1.37 -8.72 -7.73
CA LYS A 189 1.27 -8.53 -9.18
C LYS A 189 2.28 -9.36 -9.98
N LEU A 190 3.48 -9.57 -9.44
CA LEU A 190 4.49 -10.41 -10.07
C LEU A 190 4.04 -11.87 -10.21
N ARG A 191 3.21 -12.36 -9.27
CA ARG A 191 2.66 -13.72 -9.34
C ARG A 191 1.70 -13.92 -10.51
N GLU A 192 0.96 -12.90 -10.91
CA GLU A 192 0.08 -12.96 -12.09
C GLU A 192 0.89 -12.92 -13.38
N GLU A 193 1.90 -12.06 -13.43
CA GLU A 193 2.79 -11.97 -14.59
C GLU A 193 3.64 -13.24 -14.75
N SER A 194 4.25 -13.77 -13.69
CA SER A 194 5.03 -15.01 -13.78
C SER A 194 4.22 -16.19 -14.29
N LYS A 195 2.93 -16.27 -13.95
CA LYS A 195 2.03 -17.30 -14.46
C LYS A 195 1.80 -17.20 -15.96
N LYS A 196 1.75 -16.00 -16.54
CA LYS A 196 1.60 -15.79 -17.99
C LYS A 196 2.80 -16.35 -18.76
N TYR A 197 3.97 -16.35 -18.15
CA TYR A 197 5.21 -16.87 -18.75
C TYR A 197 5.56 -18.30 -18.33
N GLY A 198 4.67 -18.97 -17.58
CA GLY A 198 4.88 -20.37 -17.15
C GLY A 198 6.06 -20.56 -16.19
N ALA A 199 6.59 -19.48 -15.63
CA ALA A 199 7.77 -19.49 -14.76
C ALA A 199 7.37 -19.37 -13.27
N SER A 200 8.23 -19.90 -12.39
CA SER A 200 8.14 -19.55 -10.97
C SER A 200 8.50 -18.06 -10.75
N ILE A 201 8.05 -17.47 -9.64
CA ILE A 201 8.41 -16.07 -9.31
C ILE A 201 9.93 -15.88 -9.29
N THR A 202 10.67 -16.85 -8.75
CA THR A 202 12.14 -16.80 -8.67
C THR A 202 12.77 -16.79 -10.06
N GLU A 203 12.34 -17.69 -10.96
CA GLU A 203 12.81 -17.75 -12.34
C GLU A 203 12.47 -16.46 -13.10
N TYR A 204 11.26 -15.94 -12.92
CA TYR A 204 10.83 -14.70 -13.55
C TYR A 204 11.68 -13.50 -13.07
N LEU A 205 11.93 -13.38 -11.75
CA LEU A 205 12.79 -12.33 -11.20
C LEU A 205 14.23 -12.45 -11.69
N THR A 206 14.75 -13.68 -11.79
CA THR A 206 16.11 -13.92 -12.31
C THR A 206 16.25 -13.47 -13.77
N GLN A 207 15.24 -13.68 -14.59
CA GLN A 207 15.24 -13.25 -16.00
C GLN A 207 15.15 -11.73 -16.18
N ILE A 208 14.56 -11.03 -15.21
CA ILE A 208 14.37 -9.55 -15.28
C ILE A 208 15.57 -8.79 -14.71
N LEU A 209 16.22 -9.34 -13.67
CA LEU A 209 17.26 -8.65 -12.90
C LEU A 209 18.69 -8.93 -13.36
N ILE A 210 18.89 -9.81 -14.35
CA ILE A 210 20.16 -10.06 -15.04
C ILE A 210 20.13 -9.38 -16.40
#